data_e24648f2c1b0d1aa672fd8e7d451e2ce
#
_entry.id   e24648f2c1b0d1aa672fd8e7d451e2ce
#
_cell.length_a   1.000
_cell.length_b   1.000
_cell.length_c   1.000
_cell.angle_alpha   90.00
_cell.angle_beta   90.00
_cell.angle_gamma   90.00
#
_symmetry.space_group_name_H-M   'P 1'
#
loop_
_entity.id
_entity.type
_entity.pdbx_description
1 polymer ?
#
loop_
_entity_poly.entity_id
_entity_poly.type
_entity_poly.pdbx_seq_one_letter_code
_entity_poly.pdbx_strand_id
1 'polypeptide(L)'
;MSLGLNYGIVFTAWGGGGVFGPLIGGILADRLLGKYRVIFWVSLIYVAGHGALAVAGRAGTAGNLGNAELFMILGLALIAVGSGGIKPCVSANVGDQFNATNSHLVPRIFQLFYFVINFGSFFASFLIPLIYKWQGPEWAFGVPGLLMALAAFIFWLGRRKFVRVPAQPGGGLGLLDFVTSTF
;
A
#
# COMPACT_ATOMS: atom_id res chain seq x y z
N MET A 1 15.63 21.85 17.59
CA MET A 1 15.43 22.13 16.16
C MET A 1 15.27 20.87 15.29
N SER A 2 15.68 19.70 15.75
CA SER A 2 15.58 18.42 15.00
C SER A 2 14.18 17.78 14.99
N LEU A 3 13.41 17.89 16.06
CA LEU A 3 12.07 17.27 16.18
C LEU A 3 11.06 17.82 15.17
N GLY A 4 11.04 19.14 14.94
CA GLY A 4 10.12 19.76 13.99
C GLY A 4 10.40 19.37 12.53
N LEU A 5 11.67 19.17 12.17
CA LEU A 5 12.06 18.73 10.83
C LEU A 5 11.61 17.29 10.57
N ASN A 6 11.73 16.41 11.58
CA ASN A 6 11.29 15.01 11.47
C ASN A 6 9.78 14.88 11.30
N TYR A 7 8.97 15.65 12.02
CA TYR A 7 7.52 15.69 11.83
C TYR A 7 7.12 16.23 10.45
N GLY A 8 7.82 17.24 9.95
CA GLY A 8 7.60 17.79 8.61
C GLY A 8 7.89 16.76 7.51
N ILE A 9 9.00 16.04 7.60
CA ILE A 9 9.37 14.98 6.63
C ILE A 9 8.33 13.85 6.65
N VAL A 10 7.94 13.38 7.83
CA VAL A 10 6.92 12.32 7.99
C VAL A 10 5.58 12.76 7.41
N PHE A 11 5.14 13.98 7.70
CA PHE A 11 3.88 14.52 7.20
C PHE A 11 3.89 14.71 5.68
N THR A 12 4.99 15.22 5.12
CA THR A 12 5.16 15.43 3.69
C THR A 12 5.27 14.10 2.93
N ALA A 13 6.00 13.11 3.48
CA ALA A 13 6.09 11.79 2.88
C ALA A 13 4.73 11.07 2.88
N TRP A 14 3.95 11.22 3.96
CA TRP A 14 2.61 10.62 4.07
C TRP A 14 1.60 11.32 3.15
N GLY A 15 1.58 12.65 3.13
CA GLY A 15 0.73 13.46 2.25
C GLY A 15 1.09 13.30 0.78
N GLY A 16 2.38 13.41 0.44
CA GLY A 16 2.88 13.24 -0.93
C GLY A 16 2.69 11.84 -1.46
N GLY A 17 3.03 10.81 -0.67
CA GLY A 17 2.78 9.41 -1.03
C GLY A 17 1.30 9.08 -1.21
N GLY A 18 0.42 9.73 -0.43
CA GLY A 18 -1.03 9.59 -0.53
C GLY A 18 -1.64 10.17 -1.80
N VAL A 19 -1.03 11.22 -2.38
CA VAL A 19 -1.54 11.91 -3.58
C VAL A 19 -0.84 11.43 -4.85
N PHE A 20 0.49 11.43 -4.88
CA PHE A 20 1.27 11.06 -6.08
C PHE A 20 1.41 9.56 -6.26
N GLY A 21 1.47 8.80 -5.18
CA GLY A 21 1.58 7.34 -5.23
C GLY A 21 0.48 6.66 -6.04
N PRO A 22 -0.81 6.99 -5.84
CA PRO A 22 -1.91 6.45 -6.62
C PRO A 22 -1.83 6.75 -8.11
N LEU A 23 -1.37 7.96 -8.48
CA LEU A 23 -1.19 8.35 -9.88
C LEU A 23 -0.09 7.53 -10.55
N ILE A 24 1.08 7.45 -9.92
CA ILE A 24 2.21 6.67 -10.43
C ILE A 24 1.86 5.18 -10.49
N GLY A 25 1.26 4.64 -9.42
CA GLY A 25 0.84 3.25 -9.36
C GLY A 25 -0.18 2.89 -10.43
N GLY A 26 -1.17 3.76 -10.65
CA GLY A 26 -2.18 3.60 -11.71
C GLY A 26 -1.54 3.58 -13.10
N ILE A 27 -0.70 4.55 -13.41
CA ILE A 27 0.01 4.64 -14.70
C ILE A 27 0.89 3.40 -14.94
N LEU A 28 1.65 2.95 -13.94
CA LEU A 28 2.46 1.73 -14.04
C LEU A 28 1.59 0.49 -14.29
N ALA A 29 0.45 0.41 -13.62
CA ALA A 29 -0.46 -0.73 -13.75
C ALA A 29 -1.13 -0.78 -15.12
N ASP A 30 -1.60 0.36 -15.61
CA ASP A 30 -2.39 0.39 -16.83
C ASP A 30 -1.51 0.33 -18.10
N ARG A 31 -0.27 0.88 -18.03
CA ARG A 31 0.58 1.00 -19.22
C ARG A 31 1.70 -0.02 -19.34
N LEU A 32 2.31 -0.44 -18.24
CA LEU A 32 3.58 -1.19 -18.30
C LEU A 32 3.45 -2.63 -17.80
N LEU A 33 2.94 -2.84 -16.61
CA LEU A 33 3.06 -4.12 -15.91
C LEU A 33 1.75 -4.91 -15.80
N GLY A 34 0.61 -4.24 -15.92
CA GLY A 34 -0.69 -4.81 -15.58
C GLY A 34 -0.96 -4.80 -14.07
N LYS A 35 -2.21 -4.64 -13.68
CA LYS A 35 -2.65 -4.44 -12.27
C LYS A 35 -2.16 -5.54 -11.34
N TYR A 36 -2.26 -6.81 -11.76
CA TYR A 36 -1.82 -7.95 -10.95
C TYR A 36 -0.33 -7.87 -10.55
N ARG A 37 0.55 -7.59 -11.52
CA ARG A 37 1.99 -7.52 -11.28
C ARG A 37 2.35 -6.34 -10.38
N VAL A 38 1.72 -5.18 -10.62
CA VAL A 38 1.94 -3.99 -9.78
C VAL A 38 1.52 -4.28 -8.35
N ILE A 39 0.33 -4.83 -8.10
CA ILE A 39 -0.12 -5.19 -6.76
C ILE A 39 0.90 -6.09 -6.08
N PHE A 40 1.34 -7.15 -6.75
CA PHE A 40 2.28 -8.12 -6.17
C PHE A 40 3.63 -7.50 -5.81
N TRP A 41 4.29 -6.82 -6.75
CA TRP A 41 5.62 -6.24 -6.51
C TRP A 41 5.60 -5.08 -5.51
N VAL A 42 4.58 -4.24 -5.61
CA VAL A 42 4.43 -3.11 -4.69
C VAL A 42 4.07 -3.59 -3.28
N SER A 43 3.34 -4.70 -3.14
CA SER A 43 3.11 -5.36 -1.84
C SER A 43 4.42 -5.83 -1.21
N LEU A 44 5.37 -6.36 -1.99
CA LEU A 44 6.68 -6.76 -1.46
C LEU A 44 7.51 -5.56 -1.00
N ILE A 45 7.46 -4.44 -1.74
CA ILE A 45 8.10 -3.18 -1.32
C ILE A 45 7.49 -2.68 0.00
N TYR A 46 6.17 -2.78 0.15
CA TYR A 46 5.47 -2.41 1.37
C TYR A 46 5.88 -3.29 2.56
N VAL A 47 5.99 -4.60 2.36
CA VAL A 47 6.50 -5.54 3.37
C VAL A 47 7.93 -5.21 3.78
N ALA A 48 8.81 -4.92 2.80
CA ALA A 48 10.19 -4.52 3.08
C ALA A 48 10.25 -3.22 3.89
N GLY A 49 9.35 -2.27 3.60
CA GLY A 49 9.23 -1.01 4.37
C GLY A 49 8.88 -1.26 5.84
N HIS A 50 7.92 -2.14 6.11
CA HIS A 50 7.59 -2.53 7.49
C HIS A 50 8.72 -3.29 8.18
N GLY A 51 9.45 -4.13 7.43
CA GLY A 51 10.66 -4.79 7.93
C GLY A 51 11.74 -3.78 8.34
N ALA A 52 11.97 -2.76 7.51
CA ALA A 52 12.91 -1.68 7.84
C ALA A 52 12.48 -0.91 9.10
N LEU A 53 11.18 -0.61 9.26
CA LEU A 53 10.67 0.03 10.49
C LEU A 53 10.81 -0.86 11.72
N ALA A 54 10.63 -2.17 11.61
CA ALA A 54 10.85 -3.08 12.72
C ALA A 54 12.32 -3.10 13.14
N VAL A 55 13.25 -3.09 12.16
CA VAL A 55 14.69 -2.95 12.43
C VAL A 55 15.02 -1.60 13.07
N ALA A 56 14.40 -0.51 12.61
CA ALA A 56 14.54 0.81 13.22
C ALA A 56 14.11 0.81 14.69
N GLY A 57 12.96 0.19 14.99
CA GLY A 57 12.46 0.05 16.36
C GLY A 57 13.45 -0.69 17.26
N ARG A 58 14.01 -1.79 16.78
CA ARG A 58 15.01 -2.58 17.49
C ARG A 58 16.33 -1.82 17.69
N ALA A 59 16.80 -1.12 16.65
CA ALA A 59 18.02 -0.32 16.74
C ALA A 59 17.86 0.84 17.75
N GLY A 60 16.69 1.47 17.79
CA GLY A 60 16.36 2.53 18.73
C GLY A 60 16.35 2.04 20.19
N THR A 61 15.76 0.87 20.47
CA THR A 61 15.78 0.25 21.80
C THR A 61 17.18 -0.20 22.22
N ALA A 62 18.04 -0.56 21.27
CA ALA A 62 19.44 -0.90 21.51
C ALA A 62 20.36 0.34 21.67
N GLY A 63 19.83 1.56 21.58
CA GLY A 63 20.59 2.81 21.72
C GLY A 63 21.39 3.22 20.49
N ASN A 64 21.23 2.54 19.36
CA ASN A 64 21.89 2.87 18.09
C ASN A 64 21.03 3.84 17.27
N LEU A 65 21.05 5.12 17.66
CA LEU A 65 20.18 6.16 17.12
C LEU A 65 20.42 6.43 15.62
N GLY A 66 21.68 6.37 15.15
CA GLY A 66 22.00 6.61 13.74
C GLY A 66 21.39 5.56 12.81
N ASN A 67 21.50 4.28 13.17
CA ASN A 67 20.86 3.20 12.42
C ASN A 67 19.33 3.25 12.52
N ALA A 68 18.79 3.58 13.70
CA ALA A 68 17.36 3.72 13.90
C ALA A 68 16.76 4.79 12.97
N GLU A 69 17.40 5.96 12.88
CA GLU A 69 16.95 7.06 12.03
C GLU A 69 17.01 6.67 10.53
N LEU A 70 18.12 6.08 10.09
CA LEU A 70 18.31 5.63 8.72
C LEU A 70 17.22 4.63 8.29
N PHE A 71 17.01 3.56 9.09
CA PHE A 71 16.00 2.54 8.78
C PHE A 71 14.57 3.08 8.91
N MET A 72 14.33 4.06 9.78
CA MET A 72 13.03 4.73 9.88
C MET A 72 12.71 5.50 8.60
N ILE A 73 13.63 6.33 8.10
CA ILE A 73 13.44 7.10 6.86
C ILE A 73 13.26 6.16 5.66
N LEU A 74 14.12 5.14 5.55
CA LEU A 74 14.03 4.14 4.48
C LEU A 74 12.69 3.39 4.53
N GLY A 75 12.27 2.94 5.71
CA GLY A 75 11.02 2.23 5.90
C GLY A 75 9.81 3.07 5.53
N LEU A 76 9.76 4.32 5.97
CA LEU A 76 8.70 5.27 5.62
C LEU A 76 8.64 5.56 4.12
N ALA A 77 9.78 5.72 3.46
CA ALA A 77 9.84 5.92 2.01
C ALA A 77 9.29 4.71 1.24
N LEU A 78 9.71 3.49 1.63
CA LEU A 78 9.21 2.24 1.03
C LEU A 78 7.70 2.06 1.25
N ILE A 79 7.20 2.38 2.46
CA ILE A 79 5.77 2.32 2.76
C ILE A 79 4.99 3.35 1.94
N ALA A 80 5.50 4.57 1.79
CA ALA A 80 4.85 5.61 1.00
C ALA A 80 4.69 5.18 -0.47
N VAL A 81 5.75 4.63 -1.08
CA VAL A 81 5.71 4.07 -2.44
C VAL A 81 4.74 2.88 -2.49
N GLY A 82 4.85 1.96 -1.53
CA GLY A 82 4.01 0.76 -1.46
C GLY A 82 2.52 1.09 -1.32
N SER A 83 2.15 1.89 -0.34
CA SER A 83 0.75 2.22 -0.05
C SER A 83 0.07 3.00 -1.17
N GLY A 84 0.82 3.92 -1.79
CA GLY A 84 0.31 4.72 -2.90
C GLY A 84 -0.04 3.88 -4.13
N GLY A 85 0.86 2.95 -4.51
CA GLY A 85 0.65 2.11 -5.68
C GLY A 85 -0.41 1.02 -5.51
N ILE A 86 -0.58 0.48 -4.29
CA ILE A 86 -1.50 -0.64 -4.05
C ILE A 86 -2.96 -0.20 -4.10
N LYS A 87 -3.33 0.89 -3.43
CA LYS A 87 -4.73 1.29 -3.23
C LYS A 87 -5.56 1.35 -4.52
N PRO A 88 -5.16 2.11 -5.56
CA PRO A 88 -5.94 2.18 -6.80
C PRO A 88 -5.93 0.87 -7.57
N CYS A 89 -4.79 0.15 -7.57
CA CYS A 89 -4.65 -1.09 -8.30
C CYS A 89 -5.53 -2.22 -7.74
N VAL A 90 -5.66 -2.31 -6.40
CA VAL A 90 -6.50 -3.34 -5.77
C VAL A 90 -7.97 -3.11 -6.06
N SER A 91 -8.49 -1.89 -5.89
CA SER A 91 -9.89 -1.59 -6.20
C SER A 91 -10.21 -1.81 -7.68
N ALA A 92 -9.33 -1.38 -8.59
CA ALA A 92 -9.48 -1.61 -10.02
C ALA A 92 -9.41 -3.11 -10.36
N ASN A 93 -8.48 -3.88 -9.75
CA ASN A 93 -8.39 -5.33 -9.96
C ASN A 93 -9.63 -6.07 -9.44
N VAL A 94 -10.26 -5.61 -8.36
CA VAL A 94 -11.55 -6.15 -7.90
C VAL A 94 -12.63 -5.88 -8.95
N GLY A 95 -12.69 -4.67 -9.52
CA GLY A 95 -13.62 -4.32 -10.59
C GLY A 95 -13.44 -5.21 -11.83
N ASP A 96 -12.21 -5.52 -12.22
CA ASP A 96 -11.89 -6.36 -13.39
C ASP A 96 -12.38 -7.81 -13.27
N GLN A 97 -12.76 -8.28 -12.08
CA GLN A 97 -13.31 -9.63 -11.88
C GLN A 97 -14.79 -9.75 -12.34
N PHE A 98 -15.42 -8.62 -12.67
CA PHE A 98 -16.81 -8.59 -13.07
C PHE A 98 -16.96 -8.39 -14.57
N ASN A 99 -17.97 -9.03 -15.13
CA ASN A 99 -18.39 -8.93 -16.53
C ASN A 99 -19.89 -8.60 -16.61
N ALA A 100 -20.44 -8.53 -17.81
CA ALA A 100 -21.86 -8.20 -18.03
C ALA A 100 -22.83 -9.14 -17.29
N THR A 101 -22.45 -10.42 -17.13
CA THR A 101 -23.31 -11.45 -16.48
C THR A 101 -23.38 -11.32 -14.97
N ASN A 102 -22.32 -10.82 -14.33
CA ASN A 102 -22.23 -10.72 -12.86
C ASN A 102 -22.11 -9.28 -12.33
N SER A 103 -22.29 -8.27 -13.20
CA SER A 103 -22.21 -6.85 -12.85
C SER A 103 -23.17 -6.42 -11.73
N HIS A 104 -24.29 -7.11 -11.58
CA HIS A 104 -25.25 -6.86 -10.49
C HIS A 104 -24.66 -7.13 -9.09
N LEU A 105 -23.57 -7.90 -8.98
CA LEU A 105 -22.88 -8.18 -7.72
C LEU A 105 -21.88 -7.09 -7.33
N VAL A 106 -21.47 -6.22 -8.25
CA VAL A 106 -20.46 -5.17 -8.03
C VAL A 106 -20.75 -4.33 -6.78
N PRO A 107 -21.98 -3.76 -6.60
CA PRO A 107 -22.25 -2.93 -5.43
C PRO A 107 -22.06 -3.70 -4.11
N ARG A 108 -22.53 -4.95 -4.07
CA ARG A 108 -22.44 -5.79 -2.87
C ARG A 108 -21.00 -6.16 -2.52
N ILE A 109 -20.20 -6.47 -3.52
CA ILE A 109 -18.77 -6.82 -3.32
C ILE A 109 -17.97 -5.58 -2.88
N PHE A 110 -18.23 -4.41 -3.46
CA PHE A 110 -17.58 -3.18 -3.00
C PHE A 110 -18.02 -2.76 -1.60
N GLN A 111 -19.28 -2.96 -1.22
CA GLN A 111 -19.73 -2.77 0.17
C GLN A 111 -18.96 -3.67 1.14
N LEU A 112 -18.82 -4.98 0.81
CA LEU A 112 -18.03 -5.90 1.61
C LEU A 112 -16.54 -5.51 1.66
N PHE A 113 -15.98 -5.09 0.53
CA PHE A 113 -14.60 -4.63 0.42
C PHE A 113 -14.33 -3.44 1.36
N TYR A 114 -15.17 -2.41 1.32
CA TYR A 114 -15.05 -1.26 2.21
C TYR A 114 -15.32 -1.62 3.67
N PHE A 115 -16.27 -2.50 3.93
CA PHE A 115 -16.53 -3.00 5.28
C PHE A 115 -15.29 -3.67 5.87
N VAL A 116 -14.64 -4.58 5.13
CA VAL A 116 -13.43 -5.28 5.59
C VAL A 116 -12.27 -4.31 5.81
N ILE A 117 -12.09 -3.30 4.95
CA ILE A 117 -11.05 -2.28 5.14
C ILE A 117 -11.30 -1.48 6.42
N ASN A 118 -12.53 -1.00 6.65
CA ASN A 118 -12.85 -0.22 7.85
C ASN A 118 -12.75 -1.07 9.12
N PHE A 119 -13.22 -2.32 9.06
CA PHE A 119 -13.10 -3.28 10.15
C PHE A 119 -11.61 -3.52 10.51
N GLY A 120 -10.77 -3.79 9.50
CA GLY A 120 -9.33 -3.95 9.71
C GLY A 120 -8.67 -2.71 10.30
N SER A 121 -9.03 -1.52 9.81
CA SER A 121 -8.52 -0.24 10.31
C SER A 121 -8.92 0.02 11.76
N PHE A 122 -10.15 -0.32 12.13
CA PHE A 122 -10.63 -0.21 13.51
C PHE A 122 -9.78 -1.09 14.45
N PHE A 123 -9.62 -2.37 14.12
CA PHE A 123 -8.79 -3.27 14.92
C PHE A 123 -7.33 -2.86 14.96
N ALA A 124 -6.76 -2.43 13.83
CA ALA A 124 -5.38 -1.97 13.79
C ALA A 124 -5.15 -0.77 14.71
N SER A 125 -6.08 0.20 14.72
CA SER A 125 -6.00 1.38 15.60
C SER A 125 -6.01 1.04 17.07
N PHE A 126 -6.59 -0.09 17.44
CA PHE A 126 -6.66 -0.57 18.82
C PHE A 126 -5.47 -1.46 19.19
N LEU A 127 -5.16 -2.43 18.32
CA LEU A 127 -4.16 -3.46 18.59
C LEU A 127 -2.72 -2.94 18.47
N ILE A 128 -2.43 -2.05 17.52
CA ILE A 128 -1.06 -1.58 17.31
C ILE A 128 -0.50 -0.80 18.52
N PRO A 129 -1.23 0.16 19.12
CA PRO A 129 -0.77 0.81 20.35
C PRO A 129 -0.60 -0.17 21.52
N LEU A 130 -1.45 -1.20 21.60
CA LEU A 130 -1.36 -2.21 22.65
C LEU A 130 -0.12 -3.08 22.48
N ILE A 131 0.19 -3.52 21.26
CA ILE A 131 1.41 -4.26 20.92
C ILE A 131 2.63 -3.39 21.21
N TYR A 132 2.60 -2.11 20.85
CA TYR A 132 3.68 -1.16 21.12
C TYR A 132 3.98 -1.08 22.63
N LYS A 133 2.93 -1.01 23.45
CA LYS A 133 3.07 -0.90 24.91
C LYS A 133 3.65 -2.18 25.55
N TRP A 134 3.29 -3.36 25.03
CA TRP A 134 3.65 -4.64 25.63
C TRP A 134 4.92 -5.26 25.05
N GLN A 135 5.11 -5.14 23.75
CA GLN A 135 6.18 -5.83 23.02
C GLN A 135 7.22 -4.88 22.42
N GLY A 136 6.94 -3.57 22.48
CA GLY A 136 7.83 -2.56 21.94
C GLY A 136 7.62 -2.20 20.48
N PRO A 137 8.42 -1.22 19.97
CA PRO A 137 8.24 -0.67 18.64
C PRO A 137 8.52 -1.66 17.51
N GLU A 138 9.46 -2.59 17.71
CA GLU A 138 9.81 -3.59 16.69
C GLU A 138 8.62 -4.46 16.29
N TRP A 139 7.83 -4.89 17.28
CA TRP A 139 6.63 -5.69 17.04
C TRP A 139 5.46 -4.87 16.51
N ALA A 140 5.29 -3.65 17.01
CA ALA A 140 4.24 -2.75 16.53
C ALA A 140 4.38 -2.43 15.03
N PHE A 141 5.60 -2.31 14.53
CA PHE A 141 5.89 -2.11 13.11
C PHE A 141 5.99 -3.41 12.32
N GLY A 142 6.43 -4.50 12.96
CA GLY A 142 6.62 -5.80 12.33
C GLY A 142 5.30 -6.52 12.03
N VAL A 143 4.34 -6.50 12.96
CA VAL A 143 3.06 -7.21 12.81
C VAL A 143 2.28 -6.79 11.57
N PRO A 144 2.08 -5.50 11.24
CA PRO A 144 1.45 -5.09 9.99
C PRO A 144 2.20 -5.60 8.75
N GLY A 145 3.53 -5.64 8.80
CA GLY A 145 4.36 -6.20 7.73
C GLY A 145 4.11 -7.69 7.52
N LEU A 146 4.01 -8.47 8.59
CA LEU A 146 3.69 -9.90 8.52
C LEU A 146 2.29 -10.14 7.96
N LEU A 147 1.30 -9.36 8.39
CA LEU A 147 -0.06 -9.45 7.85
C LEU A 147 -0.10 -9.09 6.36
N MET A 148 0.67 -8.09 5.94
CA MET A 148 0.77 -7.74 4.53
C MET A 148 1.51 -8.81 3.71
N ALA A 149 2.55 -9.44 4.26
CA ALA A 149 3.22 -10.57 3.62
C ALA A 149 2.26 -11.75 3.44
N LEU A 150 1.44 -12.04 4.46
CA LEU A 150 0.41 -13.07 4.38
C LEU A 150 -0.65 -12.72 3.30
N ALA A 151 -1.10 -11.47 3.26
CA ALA A 151 -2.03 -11.00 2.22
C ALA A 151 -1.44 -11.12 0.82
N ALA A 152 -0.17 -10.73 0.62
CA ALA A 152 0.54 -10.87 -0.65
C ALA A 152 0.70 -12.36 -1.04
N PHE A 153 0.96 -13.24 -0.09
CA PHE A 153 1.04 -14.68 -0.31
C PHE A 153 -0.31 -15.28 -0.73
N ILE A 154 -1.40 -14.93 -0.03
CA ILE A 154 -2.76 -15.36 -0.41
C ILE A 154 -3.13 -14.85 -1.81
N PHE A 155 -2.81 -13.58 -2.10
CA PHE A 155 -3.01 -13.00 -3.42
C PHE A 155 -2.22 -13.76 -4.49
N TRP A 156 -0.98 -14.13 -4.23
CA TRP A 156 -0.17 -14.94 -5.13
C TRP A 156 -0.73 -16.35 -5.33
N LEU A 157 -1.28 -17.00 -4.29
CA LEU A 157 -1.97 -18.30 -4.44
C LEU A 157 -3.17 -18.19 -5.38
N GLY A 158 -3.90 -17.08 -5.32
CA GLY A 158 -5.04 -16.80 -6.19
C GLY A 158 -4.69 -16.53 -7.65
N ARG A 159 -3.41 -16.44 -8.01
CA ARG A 159 -2.91 -15.99 -9.34
C ARG A 159 -3.50 -16.70 -10.57
N ARG A 160 -3.98 -17.92 -10.41
CA ARG A 160 -4.56 -18.71 -11.49
C ARG A 160 -6.07 -18.48 -11.64
N LYS A 161 -6.73 -17.89 -10.64
CA LYS A 161 -8.17 -17.66 -10.60
C LYS A 161 -8.56 -16.23 -11.01
N PHE A 162 -7.64 -15.29 -10.91
CA PHE A 162 -7.92 -13.88 -11.24
C PHE A 162 -7.99 -13.65 -12.74
N VAL A 163 -9.00 -12.91 -13.17
CA VAL A 163 -9.04 -12.29 -14.49
C VAL A 163 -7.93 -11.24 -14.55
N ARG A 164 -7.04 -11.35 -15.53
CA ARG A 164 -5.92 -10.44 -15.70
C ARG A 164 -6.15 -9.62 -16.96
N VAL A 165 -6.38 -8.33 -16.76
CA VAL A 165 -6.42 -7.39 -17.86
C VAL A 165 -4.97 -7.01 -18.21
N PRO A 166 -4.52 -7.25 -19.46
CA PRO A 166 -3.18 -6.89 -19.88
C PRO A 166 -3.01 -5.36 -19.88
N ALA A 167 -1.78 -4.89 -19.69
CA ALA A 167 -1.46 -3.48 -19.87
C ALA A 167 -1.74 -3.03 -21.30
N GLN A 168 -2.27 -1.82 -21.45
CA GLN A 168 -2.55 -1.22 -22.76
C GLN A 168 -1.56 -0.07 -23.04
N PRO A 169 -0.42 -0.33 -23.66
CA PRO A 169 0.63 0.70 -23.88
C PRO A 169 0.19 1.89 -24.74
N GLY A 170 -0.84 1.71 -25.57
CA GLY A 170 -1.39 2.74 -26.45
C GLY A 170 -2.71 3.36 -26.02
N GLY A 171 -3.26 2.91 -24.89
CA GLY A 171 -4.43 3.56 -24.28
C GLY A 171 -4.08 4.97 -23.88
N GLY A 172 -4.82 5.97 -24.37
CA GLY A 172 -4.62 7.39 -24.05
C GLY A 172 -4.43 7.59 -22.55
N LEU A 173 -3.77 8.65 -22.17
CA LEU A 173 -3.72 9.07 -20.77
C LEU A 173 -5.15 9.37 -20.35
N GLY A 174 -5.92 8.39 -19.85
CA GLY A 174 -7.30 8.60 -19.51
C GLY A 174 -7.52 9.86 -18.67
N LEU A 175 -6.53 10.23 -17.86
CA LEU A 175 -6.51 11.48 -17.12
C LEU A 175 -6.02 12.67 -17.99
N LEU A 176 -5.03 12.47 -18.87
CA LEU A 176 -4.57 13.53 -19.78
C LEU A 176 -5.53 13.71 -20.95
N ASP A 177 -6.13 12.65 -21.48
CA ASP A 177 -7.18 12.75 -22.50
C ASP A 177 -8.44 13.39 -21.90
N PHE A 178 -8.78 13.09 -20.64
CA PHE A 178 -9.86 13.78 -19.93
C PHE A 178 -9.55 15.26 -19.75
N VAL A 179 -8.32 15.60 -19.30
CA VAL A 179 -7.92 17.01 -19.11
C VAL A 179 -7.83 17.74 -20.44
N THR A 180 -7.28 17.13 -21.51
CA THR A 180 -7.16 17.77 -22.83
C THR A 180 -8.48 17.84 -23.59
N SER A 181 -9.44 16.95 -23.31
CA SER A 181 -10.78 16.99 -23.92
C SER A 181 -11.76 17.93 -23.19
N THR A 182 -11.40 18.39 -21.98
CA THR A 182 -12.28 19.24 -21.15
C THR A 182 -11.88 20.73 -21.24
N PHE A 183 -10.74 21.04 -21.85
CA PHE A 183 -10.27 22.38 -22.16
C PHE A 183 -10.04 22.56 -23.65
#